data_413891e5141b6e03b0bf8b4b24721b15
#
_entry.id   413891e5141b6e03b0bf8b4b24721b15
#
_cell.length_a   1.000
_cell.length_b   1.000
_cell.length_c   1.000
_cell.angle_alpha   90.00
_cell.angle_beta   90.00
_cell.angle_gamma   90.00
#
_symmetry.space_group_name_H-M   'P 1'
#
loop_
_entity.id
_entity.type
_entity.pdbx_description
1 polymer ?
#
loop_
_entity_poly.entity_id
_entity_poly.type
_entity_poly.pdbx_seq_one_letter_code
_entity_poly.pdbx_strand_id
1 'polypeptide(L)'
;MTHQRRMTHASAALLAAALLAASPAASPSPAPDAAARVSAARSTISISGGRLAGPGAGVLRDALAGAQFVMLGEDHGTREIAQFSGALFETLAPRGFDTVAIETGPVLAAKMRGWLASSGGRAQYATFESAHGGTTAFYGWQDEYAFLAGATRATRGALRLWGLDQELMGASKLLLESILAQRPGPHSTALIRAMLAQDAADYAKAAQSGDPGQMFLLQVDPSSLHALEASLKQDGNARSQQLVAGLIATRNIYANCCNSLAAQSNRDRALLMKQTQVAYLNAAGAYARPPKIFFKFGGEHLYRGLNPLSNLDLGNYVSEIADGLGLRCVNILVLGTEGKQSRFAGIGKPWADASYKLGDEDHDIFAFLTPFVHATGTSPALYDLRLLRKNFSAAGIADKEYARMVYGYDFLLLIPNTTADPPIAQNAF
;
A
#
# COMPACT_ATOMS: atom_id res chain seq x y z
N MET A 1 -13.45 -33.34 24.53
CA MET A 1 -14.80 -32.81 24.23
C MET A 1 -14.60 -31.51 23.44
N THR A 2 -14.88 -31.61 22.19
CA THR A 2 -14.66 -30.74 21.06
C THR A 2 -15.50 -29.46 21.13
N HIS A 3 -14.90 -28.28 21.12
CA HIS A 3 -15.56 -27.05 20.71
C HIS A 3 -14.94 -26.55 19.41
N GLN A 4 -15.33 -27.15 18.29
CA GLN A 4 -15.28 -26.57 16.97
C GLN A 4 -16.30 -25.42 16.91
N ARG A 5 -15.88 -24.19 17.08
CA ARG A 5 -16.67 -23.01 16.68
C ARG A 5 -16.43 -22.79 15.19
N ARG A 6 -17.49 -22.96 14.42
CA ARG A 6 -17.60 -22.59 13.00
C ARG A 6 -17.25 -21.12 12.84
N MET A 7 -16.15 -20.82 12.18
CA MET A 7 -15.86 -19.50 11.61
C MET A 7 -16.77 -19.32 10.40
N THR A 8 -17.82 -18.56 10.56
CA THR A 8 -18.71 -18.15 9.46
C THR A 8 -18.05 -17.05 8.64
N HIS A 9 -18.26 -17.07 7.36
CA HIS A 9 -17.81 -16.27 6.21
C HIS A 9 -17.60 -14.74 6.38
N ALA A 10 -16.82 -14.29 7.36
CA ALA A 10 -16.55 -12.86 7.61
C ALA A 10 -15.09 -12.44 7.29
N SER A 11 -14.30 -13.30 6.64
CA SER A 11 -12.83 -13.08 6.53
C SER A 11 -12.34 -12.56 5.19
N ALA A 12 -13.21 -12.15 4.27
CA ALA A 12 -12.80 -11.65 2.95
C ALA A 12 -12.45 -10.16 2.91
N ALA A 13 -12.60 -9.42 4.03
CA ALA A 13 -12.30 -8.00 4.11
C ALA A 13 -10.91 -7.69 4.71
N LEU A 14 -10.00 -8.63 4.69
CA LEU A 14 -8.80 -8.70 5.52
C LEU A 14 -7.62 -7.83 5.04
N LEU A 15 -7.77 -7.06 3.98
CA LEU A 15 -6.73 -6.13 3.53
C LEU A 15 -7.12 -4.66 3.69
N ALA A 16 -8.35 -4.35 4.07
CA ALA A 16 -8.82 -2.97 4.20
C ALA A 16 -9.50 -2.62 5.53
N ALA A 17 -9.84 -3.55 6.42
CA ALA A 17 -10.65 -3.19 7.58
C ALA A 17 -10.38 -4.06 8.81
N ALA A 18 -9.30 -3.83 9.53
CA ALA A 18 -9.24 -4.10 10.96
C ALA A 18 -9.76 -2.87 11.71
N LEU A 19 -11.04 -2.51 11.52
CA LEU A 19 -11.71 -1.48 12.27
C LEU A 19 -12.51 -2.11 13.39
N LEU A 20 -12.07 -1.85 14.61
CA LEU A 20 -12.81 -2.10 15.84
C LEU A 20 -14.20 -1.48 15.73
N ALA A 21 -15.24 -2.27 15.98
CA ALA A 21 -16.59 -1.81 16.14
C ALA A 21 -16.68 -0.89 17.39
N ALA A 22 -16.44 0.40 17.18
CA ALA A 22 -16.93 1.43 18.08
C ALA A 22 -18.29 1.87 17.52
N SER A 23 -19.34 1.79 18.32
CA SER A 23 -20.66 2.32 17.96
C SER A 23 -20.50 3.77 17.54
N PRO A 24 -20.99 4.18 16.37
CA PRO A 24 -20.87 5.56 15.93
C PRO A 24 -21.75 6.44 16.83
N ALA A 25 -21.14 7.33 17.59
CA ALA A 25 -21.86 8.52 18.03
C ALA A 25 -22.15 9.34 16.77
N ALA A 26 -23.41 9.72 16.55
CA ALA A 26 -23.80 10.57 15.43
C ALA A 26 -22.86 11.78 15.35
N SER A 27 -22.14 11.91 14.23
CA SER A 27 -21.23 13.03 14.00
C SER A 27 -22.06 14.32 13.98
N PRO A 28 -21.72 15.35 14.75
CA PRO A 28 -22.43 16.62 14.71
C PRO A 28 -22.29 17.21 13.30
N SER A 29 -23.41 17.66 12.73
CA SER A 29 -23.42 18.37 11.44
C SER A 29 -22.39 19.51 11.46
N PRO A 30 -21.53 19.63 10.44
CA PRO A 30 -20.51 20.69 10.41
C PRO A 30 -21.16 22.06 10.47
N ALA A 31 -20.56 22.98 11.24
CA ALA A 31 -21.03 24.36 11.33
C ALA A 31 -21.11 24.99 9.91
N PRO A 32 -22.05 25.92 9.63
CA PRO A 32 -22.24 26.53 8.30
C PRO A 32 -20.96 27.10 7.66
N ASP A 33 -20.01 27.50 8.48
CA ASP A 33 -18.70 28.00 8.07
C ASP A 33 -17.77 26.87 7.51
N ALA A 34 -17.96 25.61 7.89
CA ALA A 34 -17.10 24.50 7.45
C ALA A 34 -17.29 24.19 5.96
N ALA A 35 -18.51 24.18 5.45
CA ALA A 35 -18.80 23.92 4.03
C ALA A 35 -18.21 25.04 3.13
N ALA A 36 -18.30 26.29 3.54
CA ALA A 36 -17.71 27.41 2.83
C ALA A 36 -16.18 27.31 2.76
N ARG A 37 -15.52 26.87 3.84
CA ARG A 37 -14.06 26.66 3.89
C ARG A 37 -13.61 25.52 3.01
N VAL A 38 -14.34 24.39 3.02
CA VAL A 38 -14.06 23.26 2.13
C VAL A 38 -14.18 23.70 0.67
N SER A 39 -15.23 24.46 0.33
CA SER A 39 -15.40 25.00 -1.03
C SER A 39 -14.26 25.95 -1.43
N ALA A 40 -13.77 26.79 -0.52
CA ALA A 40 -12.65 27.71 -0.78
C ALA A 40 -11.30 26.98 -0.97
N ALA A 41 -11.15 25.80 -0.38
CA ALA A 41 -9.95 24.97 -0.53
C ALA A 41 -9.96 24.14 -1.83
N ARG A 42 -11.07 24.10 -2.58
CA ARG A 42 -11.30 23.25 -3.74
C ARG A 42 -10.70 23.85 -5.01
N SER A 43 -10.08 22.99 -5.83
CA SER A 43 -9.67 23.28 -7.20
C SER A 43 -10.01 22.09 -8.10
N THR A 44 -10.51 22.35 -9.31
CA THR A 44 -10.74 21.28 -10.30
C THR A 44 -9.42 20.78 -10.86
N ILE A 45 -9.32 19.49 -11.08
CA ILE A 45 -8.15 18.83 -11.65
C ILE A 45 -8.60 17.74 -12.62
N SER A 46 -7.81 17.48 -13.65
CA SER A 46 -8.07 16.42 -14.61
C SER A 46 -6.77 15.84 -15.16
N ILE A 47 -6.87 14.74 -15.89
CA ILE A 47 -5.77 14.16 -16.66
C ILE A 47 -6.10 14.38 -18.14
N SER A 48 -5.18 15.00 -18.87
CA SER A 48 -5.28 15.21 -20.31
C SER A 48 -3.98 14.83 -20.99
N GLY A 49 -4.03 13.89 -21.94
CA GLY A 49 -2.83 13.38 -22.60
C GLY A 49 -1.79 12.79 -21.64
N GLY A 50 -2.22 12.11 -20.57
CA GLY A 50 -1.36 11.54 -19.55
C GLY A 50 -0.72 12.55 -18.60
N ARG A 51 -1.16 13.83 -18.59
CA ARG A 51 -0.63 14.89 -17.74
C ARG A 51 -1.73 15.54 -16.90
N LEU A 52 -1.35 16.04 -15.75
CA LEU A 52 -2.26 16.81 -14.89
C LEU A 52 -2.60 18.16 -15.55
N ALA A 53 -3.88 18.51 -15.54
CA ALA A 53 -4.44 19.73 -16.14
C ALA A 53 -5.46 20.39 -15.18
N GLY A 54 -5.81 21.65 -15.48
CA GLY A 54 -6.72 22.45 -14.69
C GLY A 54 -6.05 23.23 -13.54
N PRO A 55 -6.81 24.06 -12.82
CA PRO A 55 -6.29 24.89 -11.72
C PRO A 55 -5.58 24.07 -10.63
N GLY A 56 -6.12 22.92 -10.23
CA GLY A 56 -5.53 22.03 -9.23
C GLY A 56 -4.16 21.50 -9.63
N ALA A 57 -3.89 21.32 -10.93
CA ALA A 57 -2.57 20.94 -11.41
C ALA A 57 -1.54 22.05 -11.16
N GLY A 58 -1.94 23.32 -11.25
CA GLY A 58 -1.12 24.47 -10.87
C GLY A 58 -0.80 24.45 -9.39
N VAL A 59 -1.82 24.32 -8.55
CA VAL A 59 -1.68 24.25 -7.08
C VAL A 59 -0.71 23.13 -6.66
N LEU A 60 -0.88 21.92 -7.22
CA LEU A 60 0.03 20.80 -6.94
C LEU A 60 1.47 21.11 -7.41
N ARG A 61 1.63 21.60 -8.62
CA ARG A 61 2.95 21.93 -9.18
C ARG A 61 3.73 22.88 -8.28
N ASP A 62 3.06 23.91 -7.76
CA ASP A 62 3.66 24.89 -6.87
C ASP A 62 4.00 24.29 -5.49
N ALA A 63 3.09 23.46 -4.96
CA ALA A 63 3.31 22.74 -3.72
C ALA A 63 4.49 21.75 -3.80
N LEU A 64 4.66 21.10 -4.95
CA LEU A 64 5.70 20.12 -5.20
C LEU A 64 7.05 20.76 -5.56
N ALA A 65 7.11 22.09 -5.70
CA ALA A 65 8.39 22.79 -5.94
C ALA A 65 9.31 22.59 -4.73
N GLY A 66 10.53 22.09 -4.98
CA GLY A 66 11.50 21.78 -3.94
C GLY A 66 11.20 20.60 -3.05
N ALA A 67 10.15 19.79 -3.33
CA ALA A 67 9.86 18.58 -2.57
C ALA A 67 11.00 17.55 -2.76
N GLN A 68 11.39 16.93 -1.64
CA GLN A 68 12.30 15.79 -1.59
C GLN A 68 11.52 14.48 -1.52
N PHE A 69 10.42 14.48 -0.78
CA PHE A 69 9.52 13.35 -0.65
C PHE A 69 8.12 13.76 -1.08
N VAL A 70 7.49 12.93 -1.89
CA VAL A 70 6.08 13.05 -2.27
C VAL A 70 5.41 11.74 -1.88
N MET A 71 4.42 11.82 -1.00
CA MET A 71 3.71 10.66 -0.49
C MET A 71 2.28 10.68 -1.01
N LEU A 72 1.90 9.67 -1.78
CA LEU A 72 0.55 9.46 -2.29
C LEU A 72 -0.08 8.28 -1.55
N GLY A 73 -1.02 8.62 -0.65
CA GLY A 73 -1.88 7.65 0.01
C GLY A 73 -3.13 7.40 -0.83
N GLU A 74 -3.54 6.15 -0.95
CA GLU A 74 -4.66 5.78 -1.82
C GLU A 74 -5.61 4.77 -1.18
N ASP A 75 -6.80 4.64 -1.79
CA ASP A 75 -7.62 3.44 -1.72
C ASP A 75 -7.31 2.58 -2.96
N HIS A 76 -6.90 1.33 -2.72
CA HIS A 76 -6.39 0.45 -3.78
C HIS A 76 -7.47 -0.05 -4.74
N GLY A 77 -7.06 -0.44 -5.94
CA GLY A 77 -7.92 -1.18 -6.88
C GLY A 77 -8.76 -0.31 -7.81
N THR A 78 -8.48 1.00 -7.89
CA THR A 78 -9.15 1.91 -8.83
C THR A 78 -8.22 2.39 -9.93
N ARG A 79 -8.67 2.30 -11.19
CA ARG A 79 -7.91 2.73 -12.38
C ARG A 79 -7.50 4.19 -12.31
N GLU A 80 -8.44 5.06 -11.97
CA GLU A 80 -8.27 6.51 -11.99
C GLU A 80 -7.20 6.97 -11.02
N ILE A 81 -7.04 6.26 -9.90
CA ILE A 81 -5.97 6.54 -8.91
C ILE A 81 -4.61 6.14 -9.47
N ALA A 82 -4.50 4.95 -10.09
CA ALA A 82 -3.27 4.51 -10.74
C ALA A 82 -2.88 5.44 -11.90
N GLN A 83 -3.85 5.88 -12.72
CA GLN A 83 -3.64 6.85 -13.80
C GLN A 83 -3.20 8.22 -13.25
N PHE A 84 -3.80 8.69 -12.15
CA PHE A 84 -3.36 9.91 -11.48
C PHE A 84 -1.93 9.79 -10.97
N SER A 85 -1.56 8.66 -10.38
CA SER A 85 -0.20 8.38 -9.93
C SER A 85 0.81 8.47 -11.07
N GLY A 86 0.46 7.94 -12.25
CA GLY A 86 1.26 8.06 -13.46
C GLY A 86 1.43 9.50 -13.92
N ALA A 87 0.33 10.25 -14.04
CA ALA A 87 0.36 11.66 -14.47
C ALA A 87 1.11 12.57 -13.46
N LEU A 88 1.01 12.25 -12.17
CA LEU A 88 1.76 12.95 -11.13
C LEU A 88 3.25 12.65 -11.27
N PHE A 89 3.64 11.39 -11.46
CA PHE A 89 5.05 11.01 -11.61
C PHE A 89 5.68 11.62 -12.87
N GLU A 90 4.95 11.75 -13.97
CA GLU A 90 5.39 12.49 -15.17
C GLU A 90 5.74 13.96 -14.86
N THR A 91 5.09 14.55 -13.84
CA THR A 91 5.40 15.90 -13.35
C THR A 91 6.65 15.91 -12.45
N LEU A 92 6.92 14.82 -11.74
CA LEU A 92 8.00 14.68 -10.78
C LEU A 92 9.33 14.24 -11.41
N ALA A 93 9.31 13.34 -12.39
CA ALA A 93 10.53 12.79 -13.01
C ALA A 93 11.49 13.88 -13.55
N PRO A 94 11.03 14.94 -14.28
CA PRO A 94 11.91 16.02 -14.72
C PRO A 94 12.55 16.83 -13.58
N ARG A 95 12.02 16.67 -12.35
CA ARG A 95 12.53 17.34 -11.12
C ARG A 95 13.51 16.47 -10.35
N GLY A 96 13.94 15.34 -10.94
CA GLY A 96 14.92 14.42 -10.39
C GLY A 96 14.35 13.33 -9.49
N PHE A 97 13.03 13.07 -9.53
CA PHE A 97 12.46 11.88 -8.91
C PHE A 97 12.77 10.66 -9.79
N ASP A 98 13.59 9.78 -9.27
CA ASP A 98 14.01 8.53 -9.92
C ASP A 98 13.80 7.31 -9.03
N THR A 99 13.21 7.50 -7.85
CA THR A 99 12.95 6.46 -6.88
C THR A 99 11.44 6.44 -6.58
N VAL A 100 10.85 5.25 -6.73
CA VAL A 100 9.46 4.97 -6.33
C VAL A 100 9.49 3.93 -5.21
N ALA A 101 8.88 4.25 -4.08
CA ALA A 101 8.68 3.33 -2.97
C ALA A 101 7.24 2.85 -2.97
N ILE A 102 7.02 1.54 -2.86
CA ILE A 102 5.72 0.90 -3.02
C ILE A 102 5.41 -0.07 -1.87
N GLU A 103 4.11 -0.31 -1.66
CA GLU A 103 3.55 -1.19 -0.64
C GLU A 103 3.64 -2.67 -1.08
N THR A 104 4.85 -3.16 -1.16
CA THR A 104 5.16 -4.57 -1.38
C THR A 104 6.53 -4.89 -0.81
N GLY A 105 6.88 -6.18 -0.73
CA GLY A 105 8.18 -6.58 -0.21
C GLY A 105 9.34 -6.32 -1.16
N PRO A 106 10.58 -6.26 -0.60
CA PRO A 106 11.79 -5.97 -1.38
C PRO A 106 12.10 -7.00 -2.47
N VAL A 107 11.72 -8.28 -2.25
CA VAL A 107 12.03 -9.36 -3.20
C VAL A 107 11.13 -9.25 -4.42
N LEU A 108 9.83 -9.03 -4.21
CA LEU A 108 8.90 -8.80 -5.32
C LEU A 108 9.25 -7.52 -6.06
N ALA A 109 9.52 -6.41 -5.37
CA ALA A 109 9.90 -5.14 -6.00
C ALA A 109 11.15 -5.27 -6.89
N ALA A 110 12.17 -6.04 -6.45
CA ALA A 110 13.35 -6.32 -7.24
C ALA A 110 13.01 -7.12 -8.52
N LYS A 111 12.10 -8.08 -8.41
CA LYS A 111 11.62 -8.88 -9.56
C LYS A 111 10.82 -8.01 -10.53
N MET A 112 9.90 -7.18 -10.02
CA MET A 112 9.12 -6.22 -10.81
C MET A 112 10.04 -5.27 -11.60
N ARG A 113 11.08 -4.74 -10.97
CA ARG A 113 12.06 -3.89 -11.65
C ARG A 113 12.70 -4.60 -12.85
N GLY A 114 12.99 -5.90 -12.73
CA GLY A 114 13.50 -6.71 -13.84
C GLY A 114 12.51 -6.78 -15.01
N TRP A 115 11.25 -7.02 -14.74
CA TRP A 115 10.20 -7.05 -15.76
C TRP A 115 9.99 -5.69 -16.41
N LEU A 116 9.97 -4.61 -15.64
CA LEU A 116 9.79 -3.24 -16.14
C LEU A 116 10.94 -2.81 -17.07
N ALA A 117 12.13 -3.39 -16.93
CA ALA A 117 13.27 -3.15 -17.80
C ALA A 117 13.28 -4.05 -19.06
N SER A 118 12.41 -5.06 -19.15
CA SER A 118 12.36 -6.04 -20.23
C SER A 118 11.29 -5.70 -21.28
N SER A 119 11.58 -5.90 -22.55
CA SER A 119 10.60 -5.74 -23.65
C SER A 119 9.41 -6.70 -23.55
N GLY A 120 9.58 -7.88 -22.93
CA GLY A 120 8.54 -8.87 -22.67
C GLY A 120 7.98 -8.81 -21.23
N GLY A 121 8.31 -7.76 -20.48
CA GLY A 121 8.12 -7.72 -19.04
C GLY A 121 6.66 -7.86 -18.57
N ARG A 122 5.72 -7.27 -19.31
CA ARG A 122 4.28 -7.42 -18.97
C ARG A 122 3.82 -8.87 -19.06
N ALA A 123 4.22 -9.60 -20.10
CA ALA A 123 3.88 -11.01 -20.28
C ALA A 123 4.54 -11.87 -19.17
N GLN A 124 5.80 -11.59 -18.85
CA GLN A 124 6.51 -12.26 -17.76
C GLN A 124 5.83 -12.01 -16.43
N TYR A 125 5.36 -10.79 -16.18
CA TYR A 125 4.61 -10.45 -14.97
C TYR A 125 3.28 -11.21 -14.90
N ALA A 126 2.50 -11.20 -15.97
CA ALA A 126 1.24 -11.95 -16.04
C ALA A 126 1.44 -13.46 -15.81
N THR A 127 2.51 -14.03 -16.40
CA THR A 127 2.90 -15.44 -16.19
C THR A 127 3.27 -15.70 -14.72
N PHE A 128 4.05 -14.81 -14.13
CA PHE A 128 4.40 -14.91 -12.71
C PHE A 128 3.17 -14.85 -11.81
N GLU A 129 2.28 -13.88 -12.06
CA GLU A 129 1.04 -13.70 -11.32
C GLU A 129 0.20 -14.97 -11.33
N SER A 130 0.02 -15.58 -12.51
CA SER A 130 -0.72 -16.84 -12.65
C SER A 130 -0.07 -18.02 -11.93
N ALA A 131 1.26 -17.99 -11.71
CA ALA A 131 2.03 -19.09 -11.08
C ALA A 131 2.23 -18.86 -9.56
N HIS A 132 2.03 -17.63 -9.07
CA HIS A 132 2.30 -17.19 -7.70
C HIS A 132 1.14 -16.34 -7.17
N GLY A 133 -0.07 -16.91 -7.21
CA GLY A 133 -1.28 -16.21 -6.75
C GLY A 133 -1.12 -15.67 -5.32
N GLY A 134 -1.67 -14.50 -5.08
CA GLY A 134 -1.58 -13.83 -3.79
C GLY A 134 -0.23 -13.20 -3.45
N THR A 135 0.69 -13.07 -4.43
CA THR A 135 2.02 -12.50 -4.20
C THR A 135 2.07 -11.00 -4.49
N THR A 136 1.36 -10.51 -5.51
CA THR A 136 1.53 -9.13 -6.01
C THR A 136 0.53 -8.13 -5.47
N ALA A 137 -0.55 -8.58 -4.86
CA ALA A 137 -1.65 -7.80 -4.27
C ALA A 137 -1.99 -6.50 -5.00
N PHE A 138 -1.55 -5.37 -4.43
CA PHE A 138 -1.90 -4.02 -4.89
C PHE A 138 -1.28 -3.63 -6.24
N TYR A 139 -0.40 -4.46 -6.80
CA TYR A 139 0.28 -4.19 -8.07
C TYR A 139 -0.04 -5.23 -9.15
N GLY A 140 -0.93 -6.18 -8.88
CA GLY A 140 -1.42 -7.20 -9.82
C GLY A 140 -2.42 -6.67 -10.86
N TRP A 141 -2.60 -5.34 -10.99
CA TRP A 141 -3.56 -4.71 -11.88
C TRP A 141 -2.91 -4.00 -13.06
N GLN A 142 -3.69 -3.75 -14.11
CA GLN A 142 -3.19 -3.25 -15.40
C GLN A 142 -2.72 -1.81 -15.34
N ASP A 143 -3.49 -0.93 -14.71
CA ASP A 143 -3.15 0.49 -14.64
C ASP A 143 -2.05 0.74 -13.59
N GLU A 144 -1.96 -0.10 -12.54
CA GLU A 144 -0.81 -0.09 -11.63
C GLU A 144 0.50 -0.49 -12.32
N TYR A 145 0.47 -1.53 -13.13
CA TYR A 145 1.62 -1.88 -13.96
C TYR A 145 1.95 -0.77 -14.96
N ALA A 146 0.93 -0.16 -15.58
CA ALA A 146 1.11 0.93 -16.52
C ALA A 146 1.74 2.17 -15.86
N PHE A 147 1.37 2.49 -14.61
CA PHE A 147 2.01 3.52 -13.81
C PHE A 147 3.52 3.25 -13.65
N LEU A 148 3.91 2.06 -13.16
CA LEU A 148 5.30 1.70 -12.95
C LEU A 148 6.11 1.67 -14.26
N ALA A 149 5.50 1.16 -15.34
CA ALA A 149 6.10 1.19 -16.67
C ALA A 149 6.27 2.62 -17.20
N GLY A 150 5.30 3.50 -16.94
CA GLY A 150 5.38 4.94 -17.21
C GLY A 150 6.51 5.60 -16.46
N ALA A 151 6.62 5.34 -15.15
CA ALA A 151 7.70 5.85 -14.31
C ALA A 151 9.09 5.38 -14.80
N THR A 152 9.19 4.12 -15.24
CA THR A 152 10.43 3.59 -15.84
C THR A 152 10.80 4.33 -17.12
N ARG A 153 9.83 4.63 -17.99
CA ARG A 153 10.07 5.43 -19.22
C ARG A 153 10.43 6.87 -18.89
N ALA A 154 9.71 7.52 -17.97
CA ALA A 154 9.96 8.90 -17.56
C ALA A 154 11.36 9.10 -16.99
N THR A 155 11.91 8.08 -16.32
CA THR A 155 13.28 8.05 -15.80
C THR A 155 14.31 7.47 -16.78
N ARG A 156 13.92 7.21 -18.04
CA ARG A 156 14.78 6.64 -19.08
C ARG A 156 15.42 5.31 -18.66
N GLY A 157 14.68 4.47 -17.94
CA GLY A 157 15.14 3.18 -17.42
C GLY A 157 15.94 3.25 -16.10
N ALA A 158 16.17 4.44 -15.56
CA ALA A 158 16.94 4.62 -14.31
C ALA A 158 16.09 4.48 -13.04
N LEU A 159 14.84 4.04 -13.16
CA LEU A 159 13.92 3.92 -12.01
C LEU A 159 14.50 2.98 -10.95
N ARG A 160 14.58 3.47 -9.73
CA ARG A 160 14.79 2.68 -8.51
C ARG A 160 13.44 2.35 -7.91
N LEU A 161 13.09 1.08 -7.85
CA LEU A 161 11.86 0.59 -7.24
C LEU A 161 12.19 -0.02 -5.88
N TRP A 162 11.66 0.57 -4.81
CA TRP A 162 11.84 0.14 -3.44
C TRP A 162 10.55 -0.49 -2.91
N GLY A 163 10.57 -1.77 -2.60
CA GLY A 163 9.53 -2.42 -1.83
C GLY A 163 9.83 -2.24 -0.35
N LEU A 164 8.93 -1.59 0.39
CA LEU A 164 9.21 -1.28 1.79
C LEU A 164 8.47 -2.19 2.76
N ASP A 165 7.40 -2.82 2.32
CA ASP A 165 6.51 -3.61 3.15
C ASP A 165 7.01 -5.04 3.35
N GLN A 166 6.27 -5.82 4.10
CA GLN A 166 6.38 -7.27 4.11
C GLN A 166 6.07 -7.85 2.72
N GLU A 167 6.57 -9.04 2.46
CA GLU A 167 6.08 -9.80 1.31
C GLU A 167 4.63 -10.22 1.59
N LEU A 168 3.82 -10.41 0.55
CA LEU A 168 2.42 -10.76 0.75
C LEU A 168 2.24 -12.21 1.22
N MET A 169 1.02 -12.56 1.66
CA MET A 169 0.73 -13.90 2.21
C MET A 169 0.98 -15.04 1.20
N GLY A 170 0.86 -14.78 -0.11
CA GLY A 170 1.18 -15.74 -1.17
C GLY A 170 2.66 -15.77 -1.58
N ALA A 171 3.51 -14.95 -0.96
CA ALA A 171 4.90 -14.83 -1.36
C ALA A 171 5.84 -15.89 -0.78
N SER A 172 5.35 -16.84 0.00
CA SER A 172 6.15 -17.95 0.55
C SER A 172 6.92 -18.70 -0.53
N LYS A 173 6.25 -19.07 -1.63
CA LYS A 173 6.88 -19.70 -2.80
C LYS A 173 7.99 -18.84 -3.37
N LEU A 174 7.73 -17.55 -3.61
CA LEU A 174 8.73 -16.59 -4.13
C LEU A 174 9.97 -16.53 -3.23
N LEU A 175 9.78 -16.44 -1.91
CA LEU A 175 10.89 -16.36 -0.95
C LEU A 175 11.68 -17.67 -0.89
N LEU A 176 11.01 -18.81 -0.79
CA LEU A 176 11.64 -20.12 -0.75
C LEU A 176 12.41 -20.43 -2.04
N GLU A 177 11.85 -20.14 -3.21
CA GLU A 177 12.55 -20.26 -4.49
C GLU A 177 13.76 -19.30 -4.59
N SER A 178 13.63 -18.09 -4.04
CA SER A 178 14.72 -17.12 -3.97
C SER A 178 15.86 -17.59 -3.08
N ILE A 179 15.56 -18.31 -1.98
CA ILE A 179 16.59 -18.94 -1.13
C ILE A 179 17.25 -20.10 -1.89
N LEU A 180 16.50 -20.97 -2.57
CA LEU A 180 17.06 -22.05 -3.37
C LEU A 180 18.02 -21.54 -4.47
N ALA A 181 17.70 -20.39 -5.07
CA ALA A 181 18.56 -19.76 -6.07
C ALA A 181 19.93 -19.32 -5.53
N GLN A 182 20.07 -19.17 -4.19
CA GLN A 182 21.36 -18.91 -3.53
C GLN A 182 22.21 -20.17 -3.35
N ARG A 183 21.71 -21.35 -3.77
CA ARG A 183 22.39 -22.65 -3.66
C ARG A 183 22.81 -23.00 -2.21
N PRO A 184 21.83 -23.07 -1.28
CA PRO A 184 22.10 -23.43 0.11
C PRO A 184 22.63 -24.86 0.23
N GLY A 185 23.13 -25.22 1.39
CA GLY A 185 23.62 -26.57 1.68
C GLY A 185 22.54 -27.65 1.55
N PRO A 186 22.95 -28.95 1.52
CA PRO A 186 22.01 -30.05 1.28
C PRO A 186 20.87 -30.12 2.30
N HIS A 187 21.15 -29.86 3.56
CA HIS A 187 20.14 -29.89 4.63
C HIS A 187 19.13 -28.76 4.47
N SER A 188 19.58 -27.51 4.28
CA SER A 188 18.70 -26.37 4.01
C SER A 188 17.88 -26.58 2.73
N THR A 189 18.50 -27.14 1.69
CA THR A 189 17.80 -27.49 0.43
C THR A 189 16.66 -28.50 0.67
N ALA A 190 16.86 -29.51 1.51
CA ALA A 190 15.83 -30.49 1.83
C ALA A 190 14.67 -29.83 2.61
N LEU A 191 14.95 -28.99 3.60
CA LEU A 191 13.93 -28.24 4.36
C LEU A 191 13.09 -27.34 3.42
N ILE A 192 13.75 -26.59 2.54
CA ILE A 192 13.07 -25.68 1.60
C ILE A 192 12.16 -26.46 0.64
N ARG A 193 12.61 -27.60 0.11
CA ARG A 193 11.80 -28.42 -0.78
C ARG A 193 10.56 -28.99 -0.07
N ALA A 194 10.70 -29.40 1.19
CA ALA A 194 9.56 -29.84 2.00
C ALA A 194 8.54 -28.69 2.23
N MET A 195 9.05 -27.48 2.52
CA MET A 195 8.21 -26.28 2.69
C MET A 195 7.52 -25.90 1.37
N LEU A 196 8.18 -25.97 0.24
CA LEU A 196 7.55 -25.71 -1.08
C LEU A 196 6.45 -26.72 -1.40
N ALA A 197 6.62 -27.99 -1.04
CA ALA A 197 5.59 -29.01 -1.20
C ALA A 197 4.38 -28.74 -0.28
N GLN A 198 4.63 -28.31 0.94
CA GLN A 198 3.61 -27.88 1.89
C GLN A 198 2.87 -26.64 1.39
N ASP A 199 3.59 -25.62 0.92
CA ASP A 199 3.04 -24.38 0.36
C ASP A 199 2.09 -24.67 -0.82
N ALA A 200 2.49 -25.54 -1.74
CA ALA A 200 1.64 -25.94 -2.85
C ALA A 200 0.35 -26.65 -2.40
N ALA A 201 0.45 -27.52 -1.39
CA ALA A 201 -0.71 -28.22 -0.84
C ALA A 201 -1.67 -27.27 -0.10
N ASP A 202 -1.12 -26.31 0.64
CA ASP A 202 -1.90 -25.32 1.39
C ASP A 202 -2.55 -24.31 0.45
N TYR A 203 -1.85 -23.85 -0.60
CA TYR A 203 -2.44 -23.04 -1.65
C TYR A 203 -3.62 -23.75 -2.34
N ALA A 204 -3.50 -25.03 -2.65
CA ALA A 204 -4.58 -25.79 -3.26
C ALA A 204 -5.83 -25.86 -2.35
N LYS A 205 -5.66 -26.04 -1.04
CA LYS A 205 -6.76 -25.99 -0.05
C LYS A 205 -7.36 -24.59 0.03
N ALA A 206 -6.53 -23.55 0.09
CA ALA A 206 -6.97 -22.16 0.12
C ALA A 206 -7.78 -21.81 -1.13
N ALA A 207 -7.32 -22.19 -2.32
CA ALA A 207 -8.01 -21.95 -3.59
C ALA A 207 -9.34 -22.70 -3.69
N GLN A 208 -9.43 -23.92 -3.15
CA GLN A 208 -10.67 -24.68 -3.11
C GLN A 208 -11.72 -24.02 -2.19
N SER A 209 -11.31 -23.58 -1.00
CA SER A 209 -12.19 -22.98 0.01
C SER A 209 -12.41 -21.47 -0.20
N GLY A 210 -11.51 -20.78 -0.86
CA GLY A 210 -11.41 -19.32 -0.90
C GLY A 210 -10.87 -18.72 0.40
N ASP A 211 -10.45 -19.55 1.38
CA ASP A 211 -10.04 -19.12 2.73
C ASP A 211 -8.54 -18.82 2.79
N PRO A 212 -8.13 -17.53 2.98
CA PRO A 212 -6.72 -17.16 3.14
C PRO A 212 -6.05 -17.83 4.36
N GLY A 213 -6.85 -18.20 5.37
CA GLY A 213 -6.37 -18.89 6.57
C GLY A 213 -5.70 -20.23 6.28
N GLN A 214 -5.93 -20.82 5.10
CA GLN A 214 -5.29 -22.07 4.67
C GLN A 214 -3.90 -21.87 4.02
N MET A 215 -3.47 -20.61 3.79
CA MET A 215 -2.17 -20.34 3.17
C MET A 215 -1.00 -20.74 4.05
N PHE A 216 0.08 -21.21 3.43
CA PHE A 216 1.29 -21.71 4.10
C PHE A 216 1.79 -20.79 5.23
N LEU A 217 1.91 -19.48 4.99
CA LEU A 217 2.38 -18.52 6.00
C LEU A 217 1.49 -18.47 7.26
N LEU A 218 0.22 -18.83 7.16
CA LEU A 218 -0.71 -18.88 8.28
C LEU A 218 -0.76 -20.26 8.94
N GLN A 219 -0.34 -21.32 8.22
CA GLN A 219 -0.38 -22.71 8.68
C GLN A 219 0.96 -23.24 9.19
N VAL A 220 2.09 -22.69 8.67
CA VAL A 220 3.43 -23.19 9.00
C VAL A 220 3.74 -23.05 10.48
N ASP A 221 4.26 -24.13 11.07
CA ASP A 221 4.80 -24.09 12.43
C ASP A 221 6.02 -23.16 12.49
N PRO A 222 6.03 -22.14 13.36
CA PRO A 222 7.17 -21.25 13.54
C PRO A 222 8.49 -21.98 13.78
N SER A 223 8.47 -23.11 14.48
CA SER A 223 9.68 -23.90 14.76
C SER A 223 10.34 -24.43 13.49
N SER A 224 9.55 -24.75 12.46
CA SER A 224 10.06 -25.17 11.14
C SER A 224 10.82 -24.03 10.43
N LEU A 225 10.31 -22.80 10.49
CA LEU A 225 10.99 -21.64 9.92
C LEU A 225 12.29 -21.32 10.68
N HIS A 226 12.28 -21.44 12.01
CA HIS A 226 13.50 -21.27 12.80
C HIS A 226 14.52 -22.39 12.58
N ALA A 227 14.08 -23.61 12.31
CA ALA A 227 14.98 -24.69 11.91
C ALA A 227 15.66 -24.39 10.56
N LEU A 228 14.91 -23.86 9.59
CA LEU A 228 15.46 -23.39 8.32
C LEU A 228 16.45 -22.24 8.53
N GLU A 229 16.10 -21.24 9.34
CA GLU A 229 16.97 -20.10 9.66
C GLU A 229 18.30 -20.58 10.27
N ALA A 230 18.26 -21.49 11.24
CA ALA A 230 19.44 -22.06 11.89
C ALA A 230 20.33 -22.81 10.88
N SER A 231 19.72 -23.58 9.97
CA SER A 231 20.44 -24.30 8.89
C SER A 231 21.11 -23.33 7.92
N LEU A 232 20.39 -22.30 7.47
CA LEU A 232 20.93 -21.28 6.55
C LEU A 232 22.03 -20.43 7.18
N LYS A 233 22.00 -20.26 8.51
CA LYS A 233 23.08 -19.61 9.26
C LYS A 233 24.36 -20.44 9.21
N GLN A 234 24.25 -21.78 9.30
CA GLN A 234 25.40 -22.69 9.15
C GLN A 234 25.95 -22.67 7.72
N ASP A 235 25.08 -22.51 6.70
CA ASP A 235 25.50 -22.37 5.30
C ASP A 235 26.29 -21.07 5.03
N GLY A 236 26.20 -20.07 5.90
CA GLY A 236 27.00 -18.83 5.84
C GLY A 236 26.57 -17.82 4.77
N ASN A 237 25.50 -18.06 4.02
CA ASN A 237 25.04 -17.14 2.97
C ASN A 237 24.15 -16.01 3.54
N ALA A 238 24.68 -14.79 3.59
CA ALA A 238 24.00 -13.63 4.15
C ALA A 238 22.66 -13.31 3.42
N ARG A 239 22.59 -13.52 2.11
CA ARG A 239 21.37 -13.27 1.35
C ARG A 239 20.26 -14.26 1.71
N SER A 240 20.60 -15.54 1.86
CA SER A 240 19.65 -16.56 2.33
C SER A 240 19.12 -16.26 3.73
N GLN A 241 19.98 -15.78 4.62
CA GLN A 241 19.58 -15.36 5.96
C GLN A 241 18.63 -14.16 5.96
N GLN A 242 18.86 -13.16 5.10
CA GLN A 242 17.94 -12.04 4.91
C GLN A 242 16.57 -12.49 4.38
N LEU A 243 16.54 -13.42 3.43
CA LEU A 243 15.30 -13.92 2.83
C LEU A 243 14.46 -14.71 3.85
N VAL A 244 15.08 -15.60 4.64
CA VAL A 244 14.34 -16.35 5.67
C VAL A 244 13.88 -15.44 6.82
N ALA A 245 14.66 -14.43 7.19
CA ALA A 245 14.22 -13.42 8.18
C ALA A 245 12.99 -12.64 7.67
N GLY A 246 12.95 -12.29 6.38
CA GLY A 246 11.77 -11.69 5.74
C GLY A 246 10.55 -12.61 5.77
N LEU A 247 10.74 -13.91 5.52
CA LEU A 247 9.68 -14.91 5.60
C LEU A 247 9.10 -15.02 7.02
N ILE A 248 9.97 -15.07 8.03
CA ILE A 248 9.59 -15.12 9.46
C ILE A 248 8.84 -13.84 9.87
N ALA A 249 9.35 -12.67 9.49
CA ALA A 249 8.71 -11.38 9.78
C ALA A 249 7.30 -11.32 9.18
N THR A 250 7.15 -11.66 7.90
CA THR A 250 5.86 -11.73 7.19
C THR A 250 4.89 -12.67 7.89
N ARG A 251 5.34 -13.89 8.23
CA ARG A 251 4.52 -14.87 8.96
C ARG A 251 4.02 -14.31 10.30
N ASN A 252 4.88 -13.67 11.08
CA ASN A 252 4.52 -13.15 12.39
C ASN A 252 3.51 -12.00 12.31
N ILE A 253 3.66 -11.11 11.33
CA ILE A 253 2.71 -10.03 11.08
C ILE A 253 1.34 -10.62 10.71
N TYR A 254 1.27 -11.55 9.74
CA TYR A 254 0.00 -12.14 9.34
C TYR A 254 -0.65 -13.00 10.42
N ALA A 255 0.11 -13.73 11.22
CA ALA A 255 -0.45 -14.54 12.31
C ALA A 255 -1.17 -13.70 13.38
N ASN A 256 -0.83 -12.43 13.49
CA ASN A 256 -1.39 -11.52 14.49
C ASN A 256 -2.41 -10.53 13.92
N CYS A 257 -2.57 -10.42 12.58
CA CYS A 257 -3.37 -9.37 11.94
C CYS A 257 -4.86 -9.39 12.31
N CYS A 258 -5.39 -10.56 12.68
CA CYS A 258 -6.83 -10.78 12.70
C CYS A 258 -7.32 -11.38 14.03
N ASN A 259 -6.58 -11.13 15.10
CA ASN A 259 -6.88 -11.57 16.45
C ASN A 259 -6.69 -10.40 17.46
N SER A 260 -6.66 -10.70 18.74
CA SER A 260 -6.43 -9.69 19.80
C SER A 260 -5.07 -8.96 19.70
N LEU A 261 -4.16 -9.42 18.85
CA LEU A 261 -2.85 -8.82 18.60
C LEU A 261 -2.80 -7.95 17.34
N ALA A 262 -3.94 -7.64 16.72
CA ALA A 262 -4.00 -6.85 15.48
C ALA A 262 -3.27 -5.50 15.59
N ALA A 263 -3.41 -4.81 16.73
CA ALA A 263 -2.68 -3.57 16.97
C ALA A 263 -1.15 -3.78 17.03
N GLN A 264 -0.69 -4.92 17.55
CA GLN A 264 0.73 -5.29 17.54
C GLN A 264 1.20 -5.60 16.11
N SER A 265 0.42 -6.37 15.35
CA SER A 265 0.68 -6.67 13.94
C SER A 265 0.89 -5.40 13.12
N ASN A 266 -0.01 -4.41 13.27
CA ASN A 266 0.10 -3.12 12.59
C ASN A 266 1.37 -2.35 12.99
N ARG A 267 1.76 -2.39 14.27
CA ARG A 267 3.02 -1.78 14.73
C ARG A 267 4.25 -2.49 14.14
N ASP A 268 4.25 -3.81 14.13
CA ASP A 268 5.36 -4.61 13.60
C ASP A 268 5.52 -4.38 12.08
N ARG A 269 4.40 -4.27 11.35
CA ARG A 269 4.38 -3.91 9.93
C ARG A 269 4.96 -2.52 9.69
N ALA A 270 4.48 -1.52 10.45
CA ALA A 270 4.99 -0.15 10.37
C ALA A 270 6.50 -0.06 10.71
N LEU A 271 6.96 -0.83 11.70
CA LEU A 271 8.38 -0.92 12.04
C LEU A 271 9.19 -1.53 10.90
N LEU A 272 8.70 -2.62 10.29
CA LEU A 272 9.35 -3.27 9.16
C LEU A 272 9.51 -2.30 7.97
N MET A 273 8.47 -1.56 7.61
CA MET A 273 8.54 -0.56 6.53
C MET A 273 9.62 0.50 6.77
N LYS A 274 9.70 1.03 8.00
CA LYS A 274 10.71 2.02 8.39
C LYS A 274 12.12 1.44 8.33
N GLN A 275 12.32 0.23 8.87
CA GLN A 275 13.62 -0.46 8.86
C GLN A 275 14.06 -0.77 7.43
N THR A 276 13.14 -1.18 6.56
CA THR A 276 13.41 -1.44 5.15
C THR A 276 13.84 -0.16 4.43
N GLN A 277 13.16 0.97 4.69
CA GLN A 277 13.55 2.26 4.13
C GLN A 277 14.97 2.67 4.60
N VAL A 278 15.27 2.52 5.88
CA VAL A 278 16.62 2.79 6.42
C VAL A 278 17.66 1.91 5.74
N ALA A 279 17.36 0.62 5.53
CA ALA A 279 18.26 -0.29 4.84
C ALA A 279 18.55 0.16 3.40
N TYR A 280 17.55 0.61 2.64
CA TYR A 280 17.75 1.17 1.30
C TYR A 280 18.58 2.45 1.31
N LEU A 281 18.33 3.36 2.25
CA LEU A 281 19.09 4.61 2.38
C LEU A 281 20.56 4.34 2.75
N ASN A 282 20.81 3.40 3.66
CA ASN A 282 22.15 3.01 4.06
C ASN A 282 22.91 2.32 2.93
N ALA A 283 22.26 1.41 2.19
CA ALA A 283 22.87 0.73 1.04
C ALA A 283 23.25 1.72 -0.06
N ALA A 284 22.51 2.82 -0.21
CA ALA A 284 22.83 3.89 -1.13
C ALA A 284 23.85 4.91 -0.59
N GLY A 285 24.28 4.78 0.68
CA GLY A 285 25.12 5.79 1.37
C GLY A 285 24.43 7.16 1.47
N ALA A 286 23.09 7.18 1.46
CA ALA A 286 22.31 8.37 1.17
C ALA A 286 21.41 8.85 2.33
N TYR A 287 21.63 8.39 3.56
CA TYR A 287 20.77 8.77 4.69
C TYR A 287 20.78 10.28 4.95
N ALA A 288 21.95 10.91 4.92
CA ALA A 288 22.08 12.37 5.13
C ALA A 288 21.66 13.20 3.90
N ARG A 289 21.60 12.61 2.73
CA ARG A 289 21.17 13.22 1.47
C ARG A 289 20.33 12.23 0.68
N PRO A 290 19.09 11.99 1.14
CA PRO A 290 18.23 10.98 0.51
C PRO A 290 17.91 11.37 -0.94
N PRO A 291 17.67 10.37 -1.82
CA PRO A 291 17.16 10.65 -3.16
C PRO A 291 15.78 11.29 -3.07
N LYS A 292 15.29 11.86 -4.18
CA LYS A 292 13.91 12.28 -4.31
C LYS A 292 13.04 11.04 -4.48
N ILE A 293 12.11 10.82 -3.55
CA ILE A 293 11.31 9.59 -3.48
C ILE A 293 9.83 9.92 -3.64
N PHE A 294 9.18 9.22 -4.55
CA PHE A 294 7.73 9.14 -4.64
C PHE A 294 7.24 7.86 -3.94
N PHE A 295 6.44 8.01 -2.90
CA PHE A 295 5.83 6.90 -2.16
C PHE A 295 4.40 6.71 -2.65
N LYS A 296 3.98 5.46 -2.90
CA LYS A 296 2.61 5.09 -3.24
C LYS A 296 2.17 3.90 -2.40
N PHE A 297 1.28 4.14 -1.47
CA PHE A 297 0.82 3.21 -0.43
C PHE A 297 -0.66 3.40 -0.16
N GLY A 298 -1.28 2.45 0.52
CA GLY A 298 -2.58 2.65 1.15
C GLY A 298 -2.56 3.88 2.07
N GLY A 299 -3.63 4.67 2.04
CA GLY A 299 -3.70 5.98 2.71
C GLY A 299 -3.32 5.92 4.18
N GLU A 300 -3.67 4.85 4.88
CA GLU A 300 -3.40 4.71 6.31
C GLU A 300 -1.91 4.72 6.67
N HIS A 301 -1.03 4.25 5.77
CA HIS A 301 0.40 4.20 6.02
C HIS A 301 1.12 5.55 5.85
N LEU A 302 0.49 6.53 5.22
CA LEU A 302 1.13 7.80 4.85
C LEU A 302 0.65 9.03 5.61
N TYR A 303 -0.11 8.86 6.70
CA TYR A 303 -0.46 9.95 7.62
C TYR A 303 0.78 10.54 8.30
N ARG A 304 0.83 11.87 8.46
CA ARG A 304 1.61 12.52 9.50
C ARG A 304 0.88 12.38 10.83
N GLY A 305 1.60 12.02 11.88
CA GLY A 305 1.01 11.76 13.19
C GLY A 305 0.33 10.38 13.27
N LEU A 306 -0.58 10.25 14.20
CA LEU A 306 -1.28 9.00 14.49
C LEU A 306 -2.30 8.70 13.39
N ASN A 307 -2.13 7.57 12.71
CA ASN A 307 -3.04 7.12 11.66
C ASN A 307 -4.33 6.48 12.23
N PRO A 308 -5.34 6.15 11.40
CA PRO A 308 -6.56 5.45 11.83
C PRO A 308 -6.31 4.11 12.52
N LEU A 309 -5.21 3.42 12.20
CA LEU A 309 -4.78 2.17 12.87
C LEU A 309 -4.07 2.40 14.22
N SER A 310 -4.09 3.62 14.74
CA SER A 310 -3.44 4.02 16.00
C SER A 310 -1.92 3.81 16.00
N ASN A 311 -1.27 3.99 14.85
CA ASN A 311 0.17 3.89 14.66
C ASN A 311 0.79 5.22 14.21
N LEU A 312 2.03 5.46 14.64
CA LEU A 312 2.95 6.39 13.99
C LEU A 312 3.67 5.61 12.86
N ASP A 313 3.12 5.67 11.66
CA ASP A 313 3.51 4.82 10.55
C ASP A 313 4.58 5.46 9.64
N LEU A 314 4.79 4.88 8.46
CA LEU A 314 5.80 5.29 7.47
C LEU A 314 5.69 6.79 7.12
N GLY A 315 4.49 7.30 6.89
CA GLY A 315 4.26 8.71 6.54
C GLY A 315 4.71 9.67 7.62
N ASN A 316 4.46 9.34 8.90
CA ASN A 316 4.99 10.11 10.02
C ASN A 316 6.52 10.06 10.03
N TYR A 317 7.11 8.88 9.91
CA TYR A 317 8.55 8.68 9.95
C TYR A 317 9.29 9.43 8.83
N VAL A 318 8.78 9.38 7.59
CA VAL A 318 9.35 10.10 6.45
C VAL A 318 9.26 11.61 6.64
N SER A 319 8.15 12.09 7.20
CA SER A 319 7.97 13.52 7.51
C SER A 319 8.96 14.01 8.56
N GLU A 320 9.17 13.24 9.63
CA GLU A 320 10.16 13.56 10.68
C GLU A 320 11.60 13.57 10.15
N ILE A 321 11.95 12.64 9.25
CA ILE A 321 13.25 12.66 8.55
C ILE A 321 13.38 13.94 7.72
N ALA A 322 12.33 14.28 6.96
CA ALA A 322 12.36 15.50 6.14
C ALA A 322 12.57 16.73 7.00
N ASP A 323 11.82 16.89 8.08
CA ASP A 323 11.92 18.02 8.99
C ASP A 323 13.31 18.09 9.65
N GLY A 324 13.83 16.95 10.15
CA GLY A 324 15.16 16.88 10.76
C GLY A 324 16.32 17.20 9.82
N LEU A 325 16.14 17.00 8.51
CA LEU A 325 17.11 17.30 7.47
C LEU A 325 16.87 18.66 6.77
N GLY A 326 15.84 19.42 7.16
CA GLY A 326 15.44 20.66 6.50
C GLY A 326 14.93 20.46 5.08
N LEU A 327 14.36 19.28 4.79
CA LEU A 327 13.83 18.88 3.49
C LEU A 327 12.31 19.04 3.46
N ARG A 328 11.74 19.08 2.26
CA ARG A 328 10.30 19.23 2.08
C ARG A 328 9.64 17.90 1.76
N CYS A 329 8.59 17.58 2.51
CA CYS A 329 7.71 16.45 2.28
C CYS A 329 6.28 16.93 1.96
N VAL A 330 5.63 16.35 0.95
CA VAL A 330 4.25 16.67 0.55
C VAL A 330 3.43 15.37 0.55
N ASN A 331 2.33 15.37 1.32
CA ASN A 331 1.43 14.21 1.45
C ASN A 331 0.11 14.49 0.73
N ILE A 332 -0.30 13.56 -0.12
CA ILE A 332 -1.53 13.63 -0.92
C ILE A 332 -2.36 12.38 -0.63
N LEU A 333 -3.59 12.54 -0.18
CA LEU A 333 -4.56 11.45 -0.07
C LEU A 333 -5.44 11.45 -1.32
N VAL A 334 -5.61 10.29 -1.96
CA VAL A 334 -6.43 10.13 -3.18
C VAL A 334 -7.47 9.06 -2.94
N LEU A 335 -8.74 9.43 -3.04
CA LEU A 335 -9.86 8.53 -2.82
C LEU A 335 -10.88 8.65 -3.97
N GLY A 336 -11.57 7.55 -4.27
CA GLY A 336 -12.78 7.59 -5.07
C GLY A 336 -13.97 8.04 -4.21
N THR A 337 -14.92 8.81 -4.74
CA THR A 337 -16.15 9.14 -3.99
C THR A 337 -17.22 8.09 -4.16
N GLU A 338 -17.33 7.52 -5.33
CA GLU A 338 -18.26 6.45 -5.68
C GLU A 338 -17.79 5.74 -6.94
N GLY A 339 -18.30 4.54 -7.19
CA GLY A 339 -18.00 3.77 -8.39
C GLY A 339 -17.68 2.32 -8.08
N LYS A 340 -16.64 1.81 -8.75
CA LYS A 340 -16.16 0.43 -8.55
C LYS A 340 -14.67 0.41 -8.26
N GLN A 341 -14.26 -0.60 -7.53
CA GLN A 341 -12.87 -0.93 -7.30
C GLN A 341 -12.67 -2.45 -7.36
N SER A 342 -11.47 -2.90 -7.71
CA SER A 342 -11.08 -4.30 -7.63
C SER A 342 -10.85 -4.69 -6.18
N ARG A 343 -11.56 -5.72 -5.72
CA ARG A 343 -11.44 -6.26 -4.35
C ARG A 343 -11.08 -7.73 -4.35
N PHE A 344 -10.38 -8.12 -3.33
CA PHE A 344 -10.07 -9.51 -3.05
C PHE A 344 -11.36 -10.30 -2.79
N ALA A 345 -11.56 -11.39 -3.53
CA ALA A 345 -12.73 -12.26 -3.44
C ALA A 345 -12.44 -13.65 -2.83
N GLY A 346 -11.20 -13.89 -2.43
CA GLY A 346 -10.72 -15.16 -1.87
C GLY A 346 -9.56 -15.75 -2.69
N ILE A 347 -8.79 -16.62 -2.06
CA ILE A 347 -7.67 -17.31 -2.74
C ILE A 347 -8.19 -18.15 -3.90
N GLY A 348 -7.53 -18.09 -5.04
CA GLY A 348 -7.94 -18.81 -6.26
C GLY A 348 -9.21 -18.26 -6.92
N LYS A 349 -9.73 -17.12 -6.47
CA LYS A 349 -10.89 -16.46 -7.07
C LYS A 349 -10.45 -15.26 -7.89
N PRO A 350 -11.16 -14.95 -9.00
CA PRO A 350 -10.93 -13.69 -9.71
C PRO A 350 -11.18 -12.49 -8.78
N TRP A 351 -10.49 -11.40 -9.02
CA TRP A 351 -10.78 -10.11 -8.39
C TRP A 351 -12.24 -9.72 -8.64
N ALA A 352 -12.93 -9.25 -7.61
CA ALA A 352 -14.31 -8.81 -7.71
C ALA A 352 -14.41 -7.31 -7.99
N ASP A 353 -15.27 -6.92 -8.92
CA ASP A 353 -15.70 -5.53 -9.10
C ASP A 353 -16.68 -5.16 -7.97
N ALA A 354 -16.20 -4.51 -6.93
CA ALA A 354 -17.03 -4.09 -5.82
C ALA A 354 -17.46 -2.63 -5.98
N SER A 355 -18.76 -2.37 -5.90
CA SER A 355 -19.30 -1.01 -5.83
C SER A 355 -19.11 -0.43 -4.44
N TYR A 356 -18.87 0.87 -4.37
CA TYR A 356 -18.75 1.61 -3.13
C TYR A 356 -19.23 3.07 -3.29
N LYS A 357 -19.50 3.72 -2.15
CA LYS A 357 -19.81 5.14 -2.05
C LYS A 357 -19.28 5.66 -0.73
N LEU A 358 -18.48 6.74 -0.77
CA LEU A 358 -17.97 7.42 0.41
C LEU A 358 -19.02 8.38 0.99
N GLY A 359 -19.00 8.54 2.30
CA GLY A 359 -19.81 9.54 2.98
C GLY A 359 -21.28 9.12 3.18
N ASP A 360 -21.59 7.82 3.14
CA ASP A 360 -22.86 7.31 3.60
C ASP A 360 -22.88 7.39 5.13
N GLU A 361 -23.63 8.37 5.66
CA GLU A 361 -23.63 8.72 7.09
C GLU A 361 -24.09 7.58 8.00
N ASP A 362 -24.83 6.60 7.47
CA ASP A 362 -25.39 5.52 8.29
C ASP A 362 -24.40 4.37 8.53
N HIS A 363 -23.39 4.18 7.65
CA HIS A 363 -22.52 3.01 7.71
C HIS A 363 -21.05 3.27 7.37
N ASP A 364 -20.64 4.49 7.01
CA ASP A 364 -19.30 4.79 6.51
C ASP A 364 -18.40 5.38 7.61
N ILE A 365 -17.30 4.69 7.89
CA ILE A 365 -16.21 5.21 8.73
C ILE A 365 -15.59 6.50 8.19
N PHE A 366 -15.84 6.84 6.93
CA PHE A 366 -15.40 8.04 6.24
C PHE A 366 -16.48 9.15 6.20
N ALA A 367 -17.54 9.07 7.03
CA ALA A 367 -18.61 10.07 7.09
C ALA A 367 -18.09 11.52 7.28
N PHE A 368 -16.92 11.68 7.93
CA PHE A 368 -16.25 12.97 8.06
C PHE A 368 -15.81 13.59 6.72
N LEU A 369 -15.78 12.82 5.63
CA LEU A 369 -15.50 13.29 4.27
C LEU A 369 -16.74 13.87 3.57
N THR A 370 -17.94 13.68 4.10
CA THR A 370 -19.20 14.13 3.47
C THR A 370 -19.16 15.56 2.94
N PRO A 371 -18.63 16.59 3.64
CA PRO A 371 -18.55 17.94 3.11
C PRO A 371 -17.68 18.04 1.85
N PHE A 372 -16.61 17.26 1.75
CA PHE A 372 -15.73 17.21 0.60
C PHE A 372 -16.38 16.48 -0.57
N VAL A 373 -17.06 15.36 -0.31
CA VAL A 373 -17.79 14.58 -1.31
C VAL A 373 -18.87 15.44 -1.95
N HIS A 374 -19.69 16.14 -1.17
CA HIS A 374 -20.72 17.06 -1.68
C HIS A 374 -20.11 18.20 -2.50
N ALA A 375 -18.98 18.78 -2.06
CA ALA A 375 -18.33 19.85 -2.78
C ALA A 375 -17.61 19.38 -4.06
N THR A 376 -17.30 18.09 -4.19
CA THR A 376 -16.62 17.51 -5.37
C THR A 376 -17.54 17.53 -6.59
N GLY A 377 -18.79 17.10 -6.43
CA GLY A 377 -19.72 16.97 -7.55
C GLY A 377 -19.29 15.87 -8.52
N THR A 378 -19.42 16.14 -9.84
CA THR A 378 -19.20 15.14 -10.90
C THR A 378 -17.79 15.17 -11.53
N SER A 379 -16.89 16.00 -11.05
CA SER A 379 -15.54 16.16 -11.62
C SER A 379 -14.48 16.05 -10.53
N PRO A 380 -13.31 15.45 -10.80
CA PRO A 380 -12.25 15.35 -9.82
C PRO A 380 -11.89 16.69 -9.19
N ALA A 381 -11.74 16.70 -7.87
CA ALA A 381 -11.47 17.90 -7.09
C ALA A 381 -10.30 17.69 -6.15
N LEU A 382 -9.34 18.61 -6.22
CA LEU A 382 -8.22 18.72 -5.31
C LEU A 382 -8.57 19.74 -4.21
N TYR A 383 -8.38 19.35 -2.97
CA TYR A 383 -8.54 20.20 -1.80
C TYR A 383 -7.17 20.47 -1.17
N ASP A 384 -6.82 21.75 -1.01
CA ASP A 384 -5.63 22.15 -0.26
C ASP A 384 -5.97 22.17 1.25
N LEU A 385 -5.70 21.07 1.93
CA LEU A 385 -6.01 20.88 3.34
C LEU A 385 -5.22 21.84 4.25
N ARG A 386 -4.10 22.38 3.79
CA ARG A 386 -3.27 23.34 4.53
C ARG A 386 -4.02 24.64 4.79
N LEU A 387 -4.93 25.02 3.88
CA LEU A 387 -5.80 26.20 4.05
C LEU A 387 -6.80 25.99 5.18
N LEU A 388 -7.19 24.76 5.47
CA LEU A 388 -8.15 24.43 6.52
C LEU A 388 -7.51 24.47 7.91
N ARG A 389 -6.18 24.27 8.03
CA ARG A 389 -5.45 24.26 9.30
C ARG A 389 -5.47 25.59 10.04
N LYS A 390 -5.53 26.73 9.34
CA LYS A 390 -5.39 28.08 9.90
C LYS A 390 -6.45 28.47 10.94
N ASN A 391 -7.55 27.74 10.98
CA ASN A 391 -8.72 28.08 11.80
C ASN A 391 -9.01 27.05 12.91
N PHE A 392 -8.10 26.09 13.10
CA PHE A 392 -8.22 25.11 14.15
C PHE A 392 -7.46 25.57 15.40
N SER A 393 -8.20 26.01 16.44
CA SER A 393 -7.67 25.88 17.79
C SER A 393 -7.84 24.42 18.22
N ALA A 394 -6.88 23.88 18.98
CA ALA A 394 -6.94 22.52 19.51
C ALA A 394 -8.25 22.24 20.30
N ALA A 395 -8.92 23.28 20.79
CA ALA A 395 -10.20 23.20 21.51
C ALA A 395 -11.44 23.16 20.60
N GLY A 396 -11.32 23.34 19.28
CA GLY A 396 -12.47 23.54 18.38
C GLY A 396 -12.76 22.41 17.39
N ILE A 397 -11.98 21.31 17.41
CA ILE A 397 -12.21 20.20 16.49
C ILE A 397 -13.00 19.12 17.20
N ALA A 398 -14.32 19.09 16.96
CA ALA A 398 -15.20 18.06 17.50
C ALA A 398 -14.97 16.70 16.84
N ASP A 399 -14.65 16.67 15.53
CA ASP A 399 -14.40 15.46 14.76
C ASP A 399 -12.90 15.15 14.68
N LYS A 400 -12.49 14.10 15.38
CA LYS A 400 -11.08 13.66 15.46
C LYS A 400 -10.57 13.11 14.13
N GLU A 401 -11.40 12.43 13.35
CA GLU A 401 -11.01 11.84 12.07
C GLU A 401 -10.82 12.93 11.00
N TYR A 402 -11.71 13.93 10.98
CA TYR A 402 -11.52 15.12 10.16
C TYR A 402 -10.20 15.85 10.50
N ALA A 403 -9.93 16.05 11.79
CA ALA A 403 -8.69 16.66 12.24
C ALA A 403 -7.47 15.84 11.84
N ARG A 404 -7.52 14.52 12.05
CA ARG A 404 -6.46 13.59 11.68
C ARG A 404 -6.13 13.70 10.19
N MET A 405 -7.13 13.72 9.31
CA MET A 405 -6.92 13.87 7.87
C MET A 405 -6.32 15.24 7.52
N VAL A 406 -6.90 16.33 8.03
CA VAL A 406 -6.46 17.71 7.71
C VAL A 406 -5.01 17.97 8.15
N TYR A 407 -4.58 17.40 9.26
CA TYR A 407 -3.18 17.50 9.72
C TYR A 407 -2.28 16.42 9.13
N GLY A 408 -2.82 15.24 8.83
CA GLY A 408 -2.09 14.10 8.29
C GLY A 408 -1.70 14.24 6.84
N TYR A 409 -2.49 14.99 6.04
CA TYR A 409 -2.25 15.20 4.61
C TYR A 409 -2.22 16.67 4.24
N ASP A 410 -1.47 17.04 3.21
CA ASP A 410 -1.45 18.40 2.66
C ASP A 410 -2.58 18.60 1.65
N PHE A 411 -2.91 17.54 0.92
CA PHE A 411 -3.95 17.55 -0.11
C PHE A 411 -4.84 16.33 0.02
N LEU A 412 -6.12 16.54 -0.31
CA LEU A 412 -7.09 15.49 -0.59
C LEU A 412 -7.51 15.61 -2.06
N LEU A 413 -7.38 14.56 -2.83
CA LEU A 413 -7.97 14.44 -4.16
C LEU A 413 -9.14 13.46 -4.08
N LEU A 414 -10.32 13.93 -4.50
CA LEU A 414 -11.51 13.10 -4.66
C LEU A 414 -11.83 12.90 -6.13
N ILE A 415 -12.07 11.66 -6.52
CA ILE A 415 -12.35 11.26 -7.90
C ILE A 415 -13.74 10.60 -7.95
N PRO A 416 -14.74 11.20 -8.61
CA PRO A 416 -16.05 10.58 -8.76
C PRO A 416 -16.07 9.53 -9.87
N ASN A 417 -17.04 8.60 -9.78
CA ASN A 417 -17.30 7.59 -10.82
C ASN A 417 -16.08 6.73 -11.18
N THR A 418 -15.38 6.22 -10.18
CA THR A 418 -14.22 5.36 -10.37
C THR A 418 -14.60 4.01 -10.99
N THR A 419 -13.63 3.39 -11.65
CA THR A 419 -13.75 2.05 -12.23
C THR A 419 -12.72 1.11 -11.62
N ALA A 420 -13.08 -0.17 -11.51
CA ALA A 420 -12.15 -1.20 -11.04
C ALA A 420 -10.94 -1.30 -11.96
N ASP A 421 -9.74 -1.40 -11.40
CA ASP A 421 -8.53 -1.65 -12.19
C ASP A 421 -8.47 -3.14 -12.57
N PRO A 422 -8.52 -3.49 -13.87
CA PRO A 422 -8.55 -4.89 -14.29
C PRO A 422 -7.26 -5.63 -13.88
N PRO A 423 -7.35 -6.92 -13.50
CA PRO A 423 -6.17 -7.71 -13.20
C PRO A 423 -5.26 -7.87 -14.43
N ILE A 424 -3.96 -7.96 -14.20
CA ILE A 424 -2.97 -8.17 -15.26
C ILE A 424 -3.00 -9.62 -15.79
N ALA A 425 -3.39 -10.57 -14.95
CA ALA A 425 -3.63 -11.95 -15.30
C ALA A 425 -5.07 -12.35 -14.95
N GLN A 426 -5.70 -13.20 -15.76
CA GLN A 426 -7.13 -13.53 -15.60
C GLN A 426 -7.47 -14.34 -14.35
N ASN A 427 -6.48 -14.99 -13.71
CA ASN A 427 -6.67 -15.88 -12.57
C ASN A 427 -5.82 -15.48 -11.37
N ALA A 428 -5.67 -14.21 -11.15
CA ALA A 428 -4.77 -13.70 -10.13
C ALA A 428 -5.44 -13.59 -8.75
N PHE A 429 -5.41 -14.63 -7.97
CA PHE A 429 -5.15 -14.60 -6.50
C PHE A 429 -5.00 -16.03 -5.98
#